data_8817d6c3673533ed7ed859d1d8880dd1
#
_entry.id   8817d6c3673533ed7ed859d1d8880dd1
#
_cell.length_a   1.000
_cell.length_b   1.000
_cell.length_c   1.000
_cell.angle_alpha   90.00
_cell.angle_beta   90.00
_cell.angle_gamma   90.00
#
_symmetry.space_group_name_H-M   'P 1'
#
loop_
_entity.id
_entity.type
_entity.pdbx_description
1 polymer ?
#
loop_
_entity_poly.entity_id
_entity_poly.type
_entity_poly.pdbx_seq_one_letter_code
_entity_poly.pdbx_strand_id
1 'polypeptide(L)'
;MHFNLYNLYVVEIISTIQKKIVNNQELNDNLQQQAAALFSSLYDRSNTEVRFTDLIQILGGGTPKTGENTYWNGNIAFFTPKDVGIPYTLITEKTISKEGLSHCNSRLYPVNTVFVTARGTVGKVGMSGVPMAMNQSCYALVGKETHQLLVYFYTLKAVDRLKHKASGAVFDAITTRDFESEQIMKLSDDDATAFLRVAEPMFQEVLNNNIENLRLSTLRDSLLPKLMSGEIDVSAVQL
;
A
#
# COMPACT_ATOMS: atom_id res chain seq x y z
N MET A 1 9.75 -39.54 25.39
CA MET A 1 9.76 -38.21 26.07
C MET A 1 10.37 -37.10 25.21
N HIS A 2 11.48 -37.33 24.51
CA HIS A 2 12.16 -36.33 23.70
C HIS A 2 11.30 -35.74 22.53
N PHE A 3 10.51 -36.58 21.87
CA PHE A 3 9.69 -36.15 20.73
C PHE A 3 8.58 -35.13 21.11
N ASN A 4 8.11 -35.17 22.35
CA ASN A 4 7.05 -34.26 22.82
C ASN A 4 7.59 -32.86 23.18
N LEU A 5 8.80 -32.77 23.73
CA LEU A 5 9.47 -31.51 24.04
C LEU A 5 9.90 -30.77 22.77
N TYR A 6 10.47 -31.48 21.79
CA TYR A 6 10.85 -30.92 20.50
C TYR A 6 9.66 -30.25 19.81
N ASN A 7 8.53 -30.94 19.69
CA ASN A 7 7.32 -30.39 19.09
C ASN A 7 6.80 -29.16 19.85
N LEU A 8 6.95 -29.10 21.17
CA LEU A 8 6.57 -27.95 21.97
C LEU A 8 7.39 -26.72 21.60
N TYR A 9 8.72 -26.84 21.47
CA TYR A 9 9.60 -25.74 21.07
C TYR A 9 9.31 -25.24 19.64
N VAL A 10 9.08 -26.18 18.71
CA VAL A 10 8.69 -25.82 17.32
C VAL A 10 7.41 -24.98 17.31
N VAL A 11 6.39 -25.42 18.03
CA VAL A 11 5.11 -24.72 18.15
C VAL A 11 5.32 -23.36 18.77
N GLU A 12 6.14 -23.24 19.80
CA GLU A 12 6.38 -21.98 20.51
C GLU A 12 7.11 -20.94 19.63
N ILE A 13 8.15 -21.35 18.91
CA ILE A 13 8.86 -20.48 17.95
C ILE A 13 7.90 -19.95 16.88
N ILE A 14 7.17 -20.84 16.23
CA ILE A 14 6.25 -20.47 15.15
C ILE A 14 5.10 -19.61 15.68
N SER A 15 4.56 -19.95 16.87
CA SER A 15 3.49 -19.15 17.48
C SER A 15 3.96 -17.75 17.89
N THR A 16 5.21 -17.60 18.34
CA THR A 16 5.79 -16.30 18.70
C THR A 16 5.93 -15.40 17.45
N ILE A 17 6.42 -15.95 16.35
CA ILE A 17 6.48 -15.23 15.07
C ILE A 17 5.06 -14.81 14.65
N GLN A 18 4.11 -15.74 14.70
CA GLN A 18 2.73 -15.45 14.30
C GLN A 18 2.06 -14.40 15.18
N LYS A 19 2.27 -14.45 16.51
CA LYS A 19 1.79 -13.43 17.45
C LYS A 19 2.36 -12.06 17.11
N LYS A 20 3.65 -11.94 16.78
CA LYS A 20 4.27 -10.66 16.40
C LYS A 20 3.65 -10.10 15.13
N ILE A 21 3.39 -10.94 14.11
CA ILE A 21 2.70 -10.53 12.88
C ILE A 21 1.31 -9.97 13.19
N VAL A 22 0.53 -10.68 14.01
CA VAL A 22 -0.82 -10.24 14.39
C VAL A 22 -0.79 -8.93 15.17
N ASN A 23 0.10 -8.81 16.17
CA ASN A 23 0.24 -7.58 16.93
C ASN A 23 0.61 -6.37 16.04
N ASN A 24 1.51 -6.56 15.07
CA ASN A 24 1.84 -5.52 14.10
C ASN A 24 0.63 -5.13 13.24
N GLN A 25 -0.21 -6.09 12.84
CA GLN A 25 -1.43 -5.82 12.08
C GLN A 25 -2.44 -5.00 12.90
N GLU A 26 -2.70 -5.41 14.15
CA GLU A 26 -3.58 -4.69 15.08
C GLU A 26 -3.08 -3.26 15.36
N LEU A 27 -1.77 -3.10 15.55
CA LEU A 27 -1.16 -1.78 15.71
C LEU A 27 -1.33 -0.93 14.45
N ASN A 28 -1.09 -1.49 13.27
CA ASN A 28 -1.26 -0.80 11.99
C ASN A 28 -2.70 -0.33 11.79
N ASP A 29 -3.69 -1.18 12.09
CA ASP A 29 -5.11 -0.83 11.98
C ASP A 29 -5.47 0.32 12.94
N ASN A 30 -4.96 0.29 14.16
CA ASN A 30 -5.17 1.33 15.15
C ASN A 30 -4.55 2.67 14.70
N LEU A 31 -3.29 2.67 14.24
CA LEU A 31 -2.60 3.87 13.75
C LEU A 31 -3.31 4.49 12.54
N GLN A 32 -3.76 3.67 11.60
CA GLN A 32 -4.53 4.13 10.43
C GLN A 32 -5.86 4.74 10.84
N GLN A 33 -6.59 4.13 11.77
CA GLN A 33 -7.86 4.65 12.26
C GLN A 33 -7.68 5.98 12.97
N GLN A 34 -6.66 6.14 13.82
CA GLN A 34 -6.36 7.40 14.49
C GLN A 34 -6.03 8.51 13.49
N ALA A 35 -5.17 8.24 12.50
CA ALA A 35 -4.82 9.21 11.48
C ALA A 35 -6.05 9.59 10.62
N ALA A 36 -6.90 8.62 10.26
CA ALA A 36 -8.12 8.87 9.52
C ALA A 36 -9.13 9.72 10.30
N ALA A 37 -9.31 9.46 11.60
CA ALA A 37 -10.17 10.24 12.47
C ALA A 37 -9.66 11.69 12.61
N LEU A 38 -8.36 11.87 12.82
CA LEU A 38 -7.74 13.19 12.88
C LEU A 38 -7.93 13.94 11.56
N PHE A 39 -7.63 13.31 10.43
CA PHE A 39 -7.83 13.91 9.11
C PHE A 39 -9.29 14.31 8.89
N SER A 40 -10.26 13.42 9.18
CA SER A 40 -11.68 13.72 8.99
C SER A 40 -12.12 14.90 9.85
N SER A 41 -11.71 14.98 11.11
CA SER A 41 -12.01 16.10 11.99
C SER A 41 -11.49 17.45 11.45
N LEU A 42 -10.30 17.46 10.87
CA LEU A 42 -9.72 18.66 10.25
C LEU A 42 -10.40 18.99 8.90
N TYR A 43 -10.68 17.97 8.10
CA TYR A 43 -11.32 18.09 6.80
C TYR A 43 -12.75 18.66 6.91
N ASP A 44 -13.54 18.15 7.87
CA ASP A 44 -14.95 18.54 8.05
C ASP A 44 -15.11 19.99 8.55
N ARG A 45 -14.09 20.56 9.18
CA ARG A 45 -14.07 21.98 9.59
C ARG A 45 -13.41 22.92 8.57
N SER A 46 -12.81 22.37 7.51
CA SER A 46 -12.20 23.15 6.45
C SER A 46 -13.28 23.90 5.65
N ASN A 47 -12.97 25.14 5.23
CA ASN A 47 -13.88 26.01 4.48
C ASN A 47 -13.34 26.43 3.11
N THR A 48 -12.21 25.89 2.70
CA THR A 48 -11.56 26.19 1.42
C THR A 48 -11.78 25.04 0.45
N GLU A 49 -12.71 25.21 -0.47
CA GLU A 49 -12.96 24.25 -1.52
C GLU A 49 -12.03 24.50 -2.72
N VAL A 50 -11.39 23.46 -3.22
CA VAL A 50 -10.48 23.53 -4.39
C VAL A 50 -10.74 22.35 -5.31
N ARG A 51 -10.34 22.45 -6.58
CA ARG A 51 -10.35 21.29 -7.47
C ARG A 51 -9.29 20.31 -7.01
N PHE A 52 -9.64 19.05 -7.00
CA PHE A 52 -8.68 18.00 -6.58
C PHE A 52 -7.40 18.02 -7.42
N THR A 53 -7.53 18.29 -8.73
CA THR A 53 -6.41 18.40 -9.65
C THR A 53 -5.51 19.64 -9.45
N ASP A 54 -5.93 20.60 -8.63
CA ASP A 54 -5.04 21.70 -8.24
C ASP A 54 -3.97 21.23 -7.26
N LEU A 55 -4.26 20.19 -6.47
CA LEU A 55 -3.36 19.63 -5.46
C LEU A 55 -2.47 18.50 -5.98
N ILE A 56 -2.88 17.82 -7.07
CA ILE A 56 -2.23 16.62 -7.57
C ILE A 56 -1.94 16.66 -9.05
N GLN A 57 -0.94 15.88 -9.46
CA GLN A 57 -0.71 15.45 -10.83
C GLN A 57 -1.16 14.00 -10.98
N ILE A 58 -1.94 13.71 -12.02
CA ILE A 58 -2.39 12.37 -12.39
C ILE A 58 -1.45 11.81 -13.45
N LEU A 59 -0.89 10.65 -13.19
CA LEU A 59 0.05 9.98 -14.08
C LEU A 59 -0.50 8.60 -14.45
N GLY A 60 -0.45 8.28 -15.73
CA GLY A 60 -0.85 6.97 -16.24
C GLY A 60 0.26 5.93 -16.11
N GLY A 61 -0.13 4.67 -16.19
CA GLY A 61 0.78 3.53 -16.30
C GLY A 61 0.83 2.94 -17.70
N GLY A 62 1.61 1.90 -17.86
CA GLY A 62 1.72 1.16 -19.11
C GLY A 62 2.21 -0.26 -18.85
N THR A 63 1.87 -1.18 -19.75
CA THR A 63 2.30 -2.58 -19.67
C THR A 63 3.34 -2.85 -20.76
N PRO A 64 4.50 -3.41 -20.41
CA PRO A 64 5.47 -3.87 -21.39
C PRO A 64 4.85 -4.97 -22.26
N LYS A 65 5.40 -5.18 -23.44
CA LYS A 65 4.95 -6.21 -24.38
C LYS A 65 4.98 -7.58 -23.69
N THR A 66 3.80 -8.22 -23.56
CA THR A 66 3.66 -9.45 -22.76
C THR A 66 4.37 -10.66 -23.36
N GLY A 67 4.56 -10.70 -24.68
CA GLY A 67 5.27 -11.76 -25.37
C GLY A 67 6.81 -11.63 -25.34
N GLU A 68 7.35 -10.58 -24.75
CA GLU A 68 8.81 -10.37 -24.66
C GLU A 68 9.31 -10.77 -23.28
N ASN A 69 9.92 -11.94 -23.19
CA ASN A 69 10.34 -12.53 -21.91
C ASN A 69 11.40 -11.69 -21.18
N THR A 70 12.24 -10.94 -21.91
CA THR A 70 13.29 -10.09 -21.33
C THR A 70 12.73 -8.91 -20.53
N TYR A 71 11.46 -8.56 -20.75
CA TYR A 71 10.79 -7.45 -20.05
C TYR A 71 10.24 -7.83 -18.68
N TRP A 72 10.11 -9.14 -18.40
CA TRP A 72 9.44 -9.67 -17.21
C TRP A 72 10.41 -10.35 -16.25
N ASN A 73 9.91 -10.65 -15.02
CA ASN A 73 10.63 -11.36 -13.97
C ASN A 73 11.95 -10.70 -13.54
N GLY A 74 12.03 -9.37 -13.69
CA GLY A 74 13.14 -8.57 -13.14
C GLY A 74 12.91 -8.21 -11.67
N ASN A 75 13.58 -7.16 -11.23
CA ASN A 75 13.59 -6.71 -9.83
C ASN A 75 12.73 -5.45 -9.55
N ILE A 76 11.92 -5.00 -10.52
CA ILE A 76 11.04 -3.87 -10.38
C ILE A 76 9.62 -4.40 -10.16
N ALA A 77 9.03 -4.09 -9.01
CA ALA A 77 7.64 -4.41 -8.71
C ALA A 77 6.70 -3.77 -9.75
N PHE A 78 5.73 -4.53 -10.26
CA PHE A 78 4.80 -4.08 -11.30
C PHE A 78 3.36 -4.13 -10.80
N PHE A 79 2.89 -2.98 -10.34
CA PHE A 79 1.59 -2.81 -9.71
C PHE A 79 0.43 -2.95 -10.70
N THR A 80 -0.55 -3.75 -10.33
CA THR A 80 -1.82 -3.96 -11.03
C THR A 80 -2.99 -3.82 -10.05
N PRO A 81 -4.26 -3.73 -10.50
CA PRO A 81 -5.40 -3.66 -9.59
C PRO A 81 -5.53 -4.81 -8.60
N LYS A 82 -4.87 -5.94 -8.82
CA LYS A 82 -4.86 -7.09 -7.89
C LYS A 82 -3.93 -6.89 -6.71
N ASP A 83 -2.92 -6.03 -6.87
CA ASP A 83 -1.82 -5.89 -5.91
C ASP A 83 -2.08 -4.85 -4.82
N VAL A 84 -3.25 -4.18 -4.84
CA VAL A 84 -3.52 -3.09 -3.89
C VAL A 84 -3.48 -3.59 -2.45
N GLY A 85 -2.45 -3.19 -1.72
CA GLY A 85 -2.35 -3.31 -0.27
C GLY A 85 -2.89 -2.06 0.43
N ILE A 86 -3.39 -2.22 1.65
CA ILE A 86 -3.94 -1.11 2.43
C ILE A 86 -3.12 -0.95 3.72
N PRO A 87 -2.51 0.20 3.95
CA PRO A 87 -2.34 1.33 3.02
C PRO A 87 -1.19 1.11 2.02
N TYR A 88 -0.28 0.15 2.27
CA TYR A 88 0.94 -0.04 1.49
C TYR A 88 0.96 -1.37 0.72
N THR A 89 1.40 -1.30 -0.54
CA THR A 89 1.78 -2.47 -1.35
C THR A 89 3.30 -2.63 -1.30
N LEU A 90 3.79 -3.79 -0.85
CA LEU A 90 5.22 -4.13 -0.79
C LEU A 90 5.62 -5.15 -1.87
N ILE A 91 4.70 -6.04 -2.23
CA ILE A 91 4.91 -7.12 -3.18
C ILE A 91 3.83 -7.04 -4.26
N THR A 92 4.21 -7.38 -5.47
CA THR A 92 3.32 -7.51 -6.62
C THR A 92 3.38 -8.91 -7.19
N GLU A 93 2.28 -9.38 -7.79
CA GLU A 93 2.22 -10.68 -8.47
C GLU A 93 3.28 -10.78 -9.58
N LYS A 94 3.53 -9.65 -10.27
CA LYS A 94 4.48 -9.58 -11.39
C LYS A 94 5.58 -8.58 -11.12
N THR A 95 6.73 -8.84 -11.72
CA THR A 95 7.85 -7.89 -11.75
C THR A 95 8.30 -7.67 -13.18
N ILE A 96 8.93 -6.52 -13.44
CA ILE A 96 9.52 -6.19 -14.74
C ILE A 96 11.01 -5.91 -14.62
N SER A 97 11.72 -6.05 -15.73
CA SER A 97 13.12 -5.69 -15.84
C SER A 97 13.27 -4.17 -16.10
N LYS A 98 14.50 -3.67 -15.99
CA LYS A 98 14.83 -2.29 -16.42
C LYS A 98 14.52 -2.08 -17.91
N GLU A 99 14.74 -3.10 -18.71
CA GLU A 99 14.41 -3.10 -20.14
C GLU A 99 12.90 -3.02 -20.35
N GLY A 100 12.11 -3.82 -19.62
CA GLY A 100 10.65 -3.75 -19.64
C GLY A 100 10.11 -2.37 -19.23
N LEU A 101 10.72 -1.74 -18.23
CA LEU A 101 10.36 -0.39 -17.83
C LEU A 101 10.62 0.63 -18.93
N SER A 102 11.76 0.53 -19.65
CA SER A 102 12.10 1.45 -20.74
C SER A 102 11.23 1.27 -21.98
N HIS A 103 10.54 0.12 -22.12
CA HIS A 103 9.67 -0.21 -23.24
C HIS A 103 8.17 -0.14 -22.90
N CYS A 104 7.79 0.60 -21.87
CA CYS A 104 6.39 0.88 -21.56
C CYS A 104 6.18 2.32 -21.12
N ASN A 105 4.91 2.77 -21.12
CA ASN A 105 4.58 4.14 -20.72
C ASN A 105 4.54 4.33 -19.18
N SER A 106 4.93 3.33 -18.40
CA SER A 106 5.08 3.49 -16.97
C SER A 106 6.43 4.14 -16.63
N ARG A 107 6.53 4.64 -15.44
CA ARG A 107 7.79 5.10 -14.84
C ARG A 107 8.01 4.41 -13.51
N LEU A 108 9.20 4.49 -12.96
CA LEU A 108 9.48 4.01 -11.61
C LEU A 108 9.00 5.06 -10.61
N TYR A 109 7.91 4.75 -9.91
CA TYR A 109 7.33 5.60 -8.88
C TYR A 109 8.04 5.35 -7.55
N PRO A 110 8.39 6.39 -6.79
CA PRO A 110 9.03 6.26 -5.48
C PRO A 110 8.06 5.71 -4.42
N VAL A 111 8.60 5.34 -3.26
CA VAL A 111 7.83 5.01 -2.06
C VAL A 111 6.87 6.16 -1.72
N ASN A 112 5.73 5.83 -1.12
CA ASN A 112 4.63 6.75 -0.79
C ASN A 112 3.85 7.31 -2.00
N THR A 113 4.12 6.88 -3.24
CA THR A 113 3.25 7.25 -4.35
C THR A 113 1.86 6.64 -4.16
N VAL A 114 0.82 7.46 -4.26
CA VAL A 114 -0.58 7.01 -4.17
C VAL A 114 -1.01 6.39 -5.48
N PHE A 115 -1.52 5.17 -5.43
CA PHE A 115 -2.11 4.48 -6.58
C PHE A 115 -3.62 4.33 -6.42
N VAL A 116 -4.33 4.54 -7.51
CA VAL A 116 -5.78 4.33 -7.60
C VAL A 116 -6.07 3.36 -8.73
N THR A 117 -6.88 2.35 -8.45
CA THR A 117 -7.36 1.43 -9.48
C THR A 117 -8.46 2.08 -10.30
N ALA A 118 -8.20 2.27 -11.59
CA ALA A 118 -9.10 2.92 -12.52
C ALA A 118 -10.05 1.96 -13.22
N ARG A 119 -9.67 0.68 -13.32
CA ARG A 119 -10.44 -0.40 -13.97
C ARG A 119 -10.25 -1.72 -13.23
N GLY A 120 -11.18 -2.63 -13.39
CA GLY A 120 -11.20 -3.92 -12.69
C GLY A 120 -11.81 -3.74 -11.29
N THR A 121 -11.02 -3.74 -10.24
CA THR A 121 -11.49 -3.41 -8.88
C THR A 121 -11.47 -1.89 -8.66
N VAL A 122 -12.38 -1.17 -9.30
CA VAL A 122 -12.39 0.29 -9.40
C VAL A 122 -12.43 0.98 -8.03
N GLY A 123 -11.60 2.03 -7.87
CA GLY A 123 -11.64 2.89 -6.70
C GLY A 123 -11.03 2.27 -5.44
N LYS A 124 -10.09 1.33 -5.56
CA LYS A 124 -9.19 1.00 -4.47
C LYS A 124 -8.02 1.99 -4.47
N VAL A 125 -7.62 2.39 -3.28
CA VAL A 125 -6.53 3.35 -3.06
C VAL A 125 -5.49 2.70 -2.16
N GLY A 126 -4.22 2.82 -2.53
CA GLY A 126 -3.09 2.38 -1.73
C GLY A 126 -1.84 3.19 -2.06
N MET A 127 -0.79 2.98 -1.31
CA MET A 127 0.52 3.60 -1.52
C MET A 127 1.58 2.56 -1.87
N SER A 128 2.57 2.97 -2.65
CA SER A 128 3.76 2.15 -2.87
C SER A 128 4.61 2.07 -1.60
N GLY A 129 4.90 0.86 -1.14
CA GLY A 129 5.82 0.62 -0.01
C GLY A 129 7.26 0.37 -0.48
N VAL A 130 7.46 0.14 -1.78
CA VAL A 130 8.76 0.04 -2.46
C VAL A 130 8.66 0.79 -3.79
N PRO A 131 9.79 1.18 -4.43
CA PRO A 131 9.73 1.74 -5.78
C PRO A 131 9.10 0.74 -6.74
N MET A 132 8.06 1.15 -7.52
CA MET A 132 7.36 0.27 -8.42
C MET A 132 6.85 0.98 -9.69
N ALA A 133 6.69 0.21 -10.76
CA ALA A 133 5.98 0.61 -11.95
C ALA A 133 4.51 0.16 -11.86
N MET A 134 3.64 0.62 -12.75
CA MET A 134 2.24 0.21 -12.76
C MET A 134 1.68 0.02 -14.16
N ASN A 135 0.63 -0.79 -14.27
CA ASN A 135 -0.07 -1.01 -15.52
C ASN A 135 -1.03 0.15 -15.87
N GLN A 136 -1.60 0.11 -17.08
CA GLN A 136 -2.52 1.14 -17.60
C GLN A 136 -3.92 1.15 -16.95
N SER A 137 -4.22 0.20 -16.07
CA SER A 137 -5.50 0.15 -15.34
C SER A 137 -5.48 0.90 -14.01
N CYS A 138 -4.36 1.58 -13.72
CA CYS A 138 -4.14 2.35 -12.52
C CYS A 138 -3.70 3.77 -12.85
N TYR A 139 -3.93 4.68 -11.92
CA TYR A 139 -3.33 6.02 -11.89
C TYR A 139 -2.39 6.14 -10.70
N ALA A 140 -1.27 6.84 -10.90
CA ALA A 140 -0.44 7.35 -9.82
C ALA A 140 -0.78 8.83 -9.59
N LEU A 141 -1.00 9.17 -8.34
CA LEU A 141 -1.31 10.55 -7.92
C LEU A 141 -0.12 11.09 -7.13
N VAL A 142 0.45 12.17 -7.64
CA VAL A 142 1.62 12.82 -7.04
C VAL A 142 1.23 14.24 -6.65
N GLY A 143 1.56 14.64 -5.42
CA GLY A 143 1.32 16.00 -4.96
C GLY A 143 2.11 17.03 -5.79
N LYS A 144 1.49 18.15 -6.13
CA LYS A 144 2.17 19.30 -6.76
C LYS A 144 3.01 20.02 -5.71
N GLU A 145 2.35 20.69 -4.77
CA GLU A 145 2.95 21.28 -3.57
C GLU A 145 2.35 20.65 -2.30
N THR A 146 1.66 19.54 -2.46
CA THR A 146 0.93 18.84 -1.41
C THR A 146 1.74 17.61 -0.97
N HIS A 147 1.93 17.46 0.34
CA HIS A 147 2.62 16.31 0.91
C HIS A 147 1.92 15.00 0.53
N GLN A 148 2.67 13.95 0.21
CA GLN A 148 2.14 12.72 -0.38
C GLN A 148 1.14 11.99 0.55
N LEU A 149 1.31 12.08 1.87
CA LEU A 149 0.34 11.53 2.82
C LEU A 149 -0.99 12.29 2.79
N LEU A 150 -0.99 13.62 2.59
CA LEU A 150 -2.23 14.38 2.37
C LEU A 150 -2.89 13.99 1.04
N VAL A 151 -2.09 13.76 -0.02
CA VAL A 151 -2.61 13.24 -1.30
C VAL A 151 -3.36 11.93 -1.06
N TYR A 152 -2.83 11.01 -0.25
CA TYR A 152 -3.51 9.76 0.09
C TYR A 152 -4.88 10.01 0.72
N PHE A 153 -4.96 10.84 1.75
CA PHE A 153 -6.23 11.12 2.44
C PHE A 153 -7.23 11.89 1.57
N TYR A 154 -6.78 12.88 0.81
CA TYR A 154 -7.63 13.57 -0.16
C TYR A 154 -8.14 12.62 -1.24
N THR A 155 -7.31 11.69 -1.70
CA THR A 155 -7.71 10.67 -2.68
C THR A 155 -8.80 9.76 -2.13
N LEU A 156 -8.71 9.34 -0.86
CA LEU A 156 -9.76 8.56 -0.21
C LEU A 156 -11.11 9.31 -0.22
N LYS A 157 -11.12 10.61 0.11
CA LYS A 157 -12.33 11.45 0.07
C LYS A 157 -12.85 11.62 -1.36
N ALA A 158 -11.97 11.89 -2.33
CA ALA A 158 -12.36 12.06 -3.73
C ALA A 158 -12.98 10.77 -4.31
N VAL A 159 -12.34 9.63 -4.09
CA VAL A 159 -12.83 8.33 -4.57
C VAL A 159 -14.14 7.93 -3.90
N ASP A 160 -14.31 8.21 -2.60
CA ASP A 160 -15.57 7.96 -1.89
C ASP A 160 -16.70 8.79 -2.50
N ARG A 161 -16.49 10.08 -2.78
CA ARG A 161 -17.47 10.95 -3.46
C ARG A 161 -17.81 10.45 -4.86
N LEU A 162 -16.80 10.01 -5.64
CA LEU A 162 -17.03 9.43 -6.98
C LEU A 162 -17.90 8.17 -6.91
N LYS A 163 -17.66 7.30 -5.95
CA LYS A 163 -18.49 6.11 -5.72
C LYS A 163 -19.93 6.47 -5.37
N HIS A 164 -20.14 7.45 -4.51
CA HIS A 164 -21.49 7.92 -4.13
C HIS A 164 -22.24 8.57 -5.31
N LYS A 165 -21.56 9.37 -6.13
CA LYS A 165 -22.16 9.95 -7.35
C LYS A 165 -22.59 8.89 -8.36
N ALA A 166 -21.88 7.78 -8.43
CA ALA A 166 -22.19 6.65 -9.30
C ALA A 166 -23.27 5.71 -8.70
N SER A 167 -23.80 5.98 -7.51
CA SER A 167 -24.81 5.14 -6.88
C SER A 167 -26.09 5.08 -7.75
N GLY A 168 -26.39 3.88 -8.30
CA GLY A 168 -27.45 3.64 -9.26
C GLY A 168 -26.99 3.41 -10.71
N ALA A 169 -25.73 3.65 -11.03
CA ALA A 169 -25.07 3.28 -12.30
C ALA A 169 -23.90 2.35 -12.03
N VAL A 170 -23.51 1.57 -13.02
CA VAL A 170 -22.34 0.68 -12.90
C VAL A 170 -21.09 1.53 -12.83
N PHE A 171 -20.31 1.43 -11.73
CA PHE A 171 -19.06 2.16 -11.54
C PHE A 171 -17.91 1.34 -12.15
N ASP A 172 -17.84 1.35 -13.48
CA ASP A 172 -16.95 0.47 -14.25
C ASP A 172 -15.53 1.02 -14.40
N ALA A 173 -15.34 2.32 -14.30
CA ALA A 173 -14.04 2.96 -14.45
C ALA A 173 -13.99 4.33 -13.77
N ILE A 174 -12.79 4.73 -13.36
CA ILE A 174 -12.46 6.13 -13.03
C ILE A 174 -11.60 6.66 -14.18
N THR A 175 -11.94 7.85 -14.67
CA THR A 175 -11.19 8.56 -15.69
C THR A 175 -10.48 9.80 -15.11
N THR A 176 -9.56 10.40 -15.85
CA THR A 176 -8.95 11.68 -15.44
C THR A 176 -9.98 12.79 -15.33
N ARG A 177 -11.03 12.77 -16.17
CA ARG A 177 -12.14 13.76 -16.12
C ARG A 177 -12.94 13.66 -14.82
N ASP A 178 -13.09 12.48 -14.27
CA ASP A 178 -13.77 12.31 -12.98
C ASP A 178 -12.99 13.03 -11.88
N PHE A 179 -11.67 12.87 -11.84
CA PHE A 179 -10.83 13.62 -10.90
C PHE A 179 -10.77 15.12 -11.18
N GLU A 180 -10.81 15.55 -12.45
CA GLU A 180 -10.86 16.96 -12.85
C GLU A 180 -12.15 17.64 -12.39
N SER A 181 -13.24 16.90 -12.33
CA SER A 181 -14.55 17.39 -11.88
C SER A 181 -14.72 17.40 -10.36
N GLU A 182 -13.82 16.73 -9.61
CA GLU A 182 -13.94 16.64 -8.16
C GLU A 182 -13.45 17.91 -7.47
N GLN A 183 -14.31 18.39 -6.56
CA GLN A 183 -13.98 19.45 -5.61
C GLN A 183 -13.72 18.78 -4.25
N ILE A 184 -12.75 19.24 -3.52
CA ILE A 184 -12.45 18.76 -2.16
C ILE A 184 -12.18 19.94 -1.22
N MET A 185 -12.38 19.71 0.07
CA MET A 185 -12.02 20.68 1.09
C MET A 185 -10.52 20.58 1.36
N LYS A 186 -9.75 21.65 1.10
CA LYS A 186 -8.32 21.72 1.42
C LYS A 186 -8.15 22.13 2.87
N LEU A 187 -7.31 21.43 3.63
CA LEU A 187 -6.87 21.85 4.96
C LEU A 187 -6.12 23.19 4.85
N SER A 188 -6.24 24.05 5.86
CA SER A 188 -5.33 25.19 6.01
C SER A 188 -3.88 24.69 6.14
N ASP A 189 -2.91 25.54 5.88
CA ASP A 189 -1.49 25.16 5.96
C ASP A 189 -1.10 24.80 7.42
N ASP A 190 -1.72 25.45 8.42
CA ASP A 190 -1.53 25.14 9.82
C ASP A 190 -2.12 23.75 10.18
N ASP A 191 -3.35 23.46 9.74
CA ASP A 191 -3.99 22.16 9.96
C ASP A 191 -3.25 21.03 9.22
N ALA A 192 -2.79 21.28 8.00
CA ALA A 192 -1.98 20.34 7.23
C ALA A 192 -0.67 20.02 7.96
N THR A 193 0.03 21.06 8.47
CA THR A 193 1.27 20.91 9.25
C THR A 193 0.99 20.14 10.54
N ALA A 194 -0.07 20.49 11.27
CA ALA A 194 -0.45 19.80 12.52
C ALA A 194 -0.80 18.33 12.27
N PHE A 195 -1.55 18.05 11.20
CA PHE A 195 -1.86 16.68 10.79
C PHE A 195 -0.61 15.87 10.47
N LEU A 196 0.27 16.39 9.60
CA LEU A 196 1.47 15.68 9.15
C LEU A 196 2.41 15.38 10.31
N ARG A 197 2.57 16.31 11.26
CA ARG A 197 3.41 16.09 12.46
C ARG A 197 3.00 14.85 13.25
N VAL A 198 1.70 14.51 13.25
CA VAL A 198 1.16 13.35 13.98
C VAL A 198 1.06 12.12 13.07
N ALA A 199 0.54 12.28 11.86
CA ALA A 199 0.21 11.16 10.98
C ALA A 199 1.42 10.59 10.23
N GLU A 200 2.43 11.39 9.90
CA GLU A 200 3.60 10.91 9.17
C GLU A 200 4.39 9.85 9.95
N PRO A 201 4.76 10.04 11.24
CA PRO A 201 5.40 8.98 12.02
C PRO A 201 4.49 7.75 12.19
N MET A 202 3.17 7.90 12.29
CA MET A 202 2.25 6.76 12.33
C MET A 202 2.32 5.93 11.04
N PHE A 203 2.29 6.57 9.87
CA PHE A 203 2.36 5.88 8.59
C PHE A 203 3.75 5.31 8.30
N GLN A 204 4.82 5.94 8.80
CA GLN A 204 6.15 5.35 8.76
C GLN A 204 6.21 4.07 9.58
N GLU A 205 5.60 4.04 10.77
CA GLU A 205 5.51 2.84 11.60
C GLU A 205 4.67 1.74 10.92
N VAL A 206 3.53 2.10 10.30
CA VAL A 206 2.73 1.16 9.51
C VAL A 206 3.57 0.53 8.39
N LEU A 207 4.37 1.32 7.67
CA LEU A 207 5.25 0.80 6.62
C LEU A 207 6.32 -0.13 7.20
N ASN A 208 6.96 0.24 8.31
CA ASN A 208 7.98 -0.56 8.98
C ASN A 208 7.40 -1.90 9.46
N ASN A 209 6.24 -1.89 10.08
CA ASN A 209 5.54 -3.10 10.54
C ASN A 209 5.16 -4.02 9.37
N ASN A 210 4.73 -3.47 8.23
CA ASN A 210 4.44 -4.25 7.04
C ASN A 210 5.71 -4.90 6.46
N ILE A 211 6.84 -4.20 6.46
CA ILE A 211 8.15 -4.74 6.05
C ILE A 211 8.60 -5.83 7.02
N GLU A 212 8.44 -5.61 8.34
CA GLU A 212 8.75 -6.61 9.36
C GLU A 212 7.87 -7.85 9.19
N ASN A 213 6.57 -7.69 9.00
CA ASN A 213 5.63 -8.79 8.79
C ASN A 213 5.98 -9.63 7.55
N LEU A 214 6.43 -9.00 6.48
CA LEU A 214 6.91 -9.70 5.30
C LEU A 214 8.14 -10.56 5.61
N ARG A 215 9.11 -10.01 6.35
CA ARG A 215 10.31 -10.73 6.77
C ARG A 215 9.98 -11.91 7.73
N LEU A 216 9.10 -11.65 8.69
CA LEU A 216 8.64 -12.66 9.64
C LEU A 216 7.89 -13.81 8.95
N SER A 217 7.02 -13.49 7.99
CA SER A 217 6.30 -14.49 7.20
C SER A 217 7.27 -15.34 6.38
N THR A 218 8.23 -14.71 5.70
CA THR A 218 9.28 -15.41 4.95
C THR A 218 10.11 -16.32 5.86
N LEU A 219 10.50 -15.81 7.03
CA LEU A 219 11.24 -16.58 8.04
C LEU A 219 10.44 -17.80 8.52
N ARG A 220 9.18 -17.57 8.93
CA ARG A 220 8.27 -18.65 9.36
C ARG A 220 8.17 -19.74 8.30
N ASP A 221 7.90 -19.34 7.05
CA ASP A 221 7.66 -20.29 5.95
C ASP A 221 8.94 -21.05 5.54
N SER A 222 10.12 -20.45 5.76
CA SER A 222 11.41 -21.12 5.56
C SER A 222 11.82 -22.04 6.71
N LEU A 223 11.47 -21.66 7.94
CA LEU A 223 11.81 -22.46 9.14
C LEU A 223 10.89 -23.67 9.33
N LEU A 224 9.60 -23.52 9.04
CA LEU A 224 8.59 -24.52 9.35
C LEU A 224 8.92 -25.91 8.76
N PRO A 225 9.29 -26.08 7.47
CA PRO A 225 9.68 -27.39 6.94
C PRO A 225 10.91 -27.99 7.62
N LYS A 226 11.91 -27.16 7.93
CA LYS A 226 13.18 -27.57 8.54
C LYS A 226 13.02 -28.00 10.01
N LEU A 227 12.15 -27.29 10.72
CA LEU A 227 11.76 -27.66 12.07
C LEU A 227 10.93 -28.95 12.10
N MET A 228 10.02 -29.14 11.16
CA MET A 228 9.19 -30.33 11.06
C MET A 228 9.99 -31.59 10.67
N SER A 229 11.02 -31.44 9.83
CA SER A 229 11.90 -32.53 9.41
C SER A 229 12.98 -32.90 10.44
N GLY A 230 13.18 -32.06 11.48
CA GLY A 230 14.28 -32.23 12.44
C GLY A 230 15.66 -31.81 11.89
N GLU A 231 15.71 -31.13 10.73
CA GLU A 231 16.95 -30.56 10.16
C GLU A 231 17.57 -29.49 11.08
N ILE A 232 16.72 -28.75 11.80
CA ILE A 232 17.16 -27.77 12.79
C ILE A 232 16.91 -28.36 14.17
N ASP A 233 17.98 -28.60 14.94
CA ASP A 233 17.89 -29.02 16.33
C ASP A 233 17.58 -27.83 17.25
N VAL A 234 16.45 -27.87 17.94
CA VAL A 234 16.01 -26.85 18.91
C VAL A 234 16.20 -27.29 20.37
N SER A 235 16.82 -28.41 20.63
CA SER A 235 16.98 -28.97 21.99
C SER A 235 17.84 -28.07 22.90
N ALA A 236 18.67 -27.20 22.32
CA ALA A 236 19.54 -26.25 23.02
C ALA A 236 18.96 -24.85 23.16
N VAL A 237 17.77 -24.58 22.60
CA VAL A 237 17.13 -23.26 22.68
C VAL A 237 16.53 -23.09 24.08
N GLN A 238 17.02 -22.11 24.84
CA GLN A 238 16.36 -21.66 26.07
C GLN A 238 15.29 -20.63 25.69
N LEU A 239 14.03 -20.95 25.98
CA LEU A 239 12.86 -20.07 25.78
C LEU A 239 12.51 -19.38 27.09
#